data_4dafb8c588832a872e9ced1784b78ab2
#
_entry.id   4dafb8c588832a872e9ced1784b78ab2
#
_cell.length_a   1.000
_cell.length_b   1.000
_cell.length_c   1.000
_cell.angle_alpha   90.00
_cell.angle_beta   90.00
_cell.angle_gamma   90.00
#
_symmetry.space_group_name_H-M   'P 1'
#
loop_
_entity.id
_entity.type
_entity.pdbx_description
1 polymer ?
#
loop_
_entity_poly.entity_id
_entity_poly.type
_entity_poly.pdbx_seq_one_letter_code
_entity_poly.pdbx_strand_id
1 'polypeptide(L)' 'MKEFEVKFVKKGKEVDTFIIDAENIEEAKATAEDLAHADGVWSYDLEIKVSEDF' A
#
# COMPACT_ATOMS: atom_id res chain seq x y z
N MET A 1 14.58 -9.14 -4.72
CA MET A 1 13.28 -8.50 -4.50
C MET A 1 13.37 -7.01 -4.73
N LYS A 2 12.26 -6.41 -5.14
CA LYS A 2 12.21 -4.98 -5.40
C LYS A 2 11.52 -4.27 -4.24
N GLU A 3 11.88 -3.02 -4.03
CA GLU A 3 11.22 -2.20 -3.03
C GLU A 3 10.08 -1.43 -3.68
N PHE A 4 8.94 -1.37 -3.01
CA PHE A 4 7.77 -0.64 -3.48
C PHE A 4 7.31 0.32 -2.40
N GLU A 5 6.98 1.53 -2.81
CA GLU A 5 6.40 2.52 -1.92
C GLU A 5 4.88 2.33 -1.92
N VAL A 6 4.32 2.22 -0.73
CA VAL A 6 2.88 2.06 -0.55
C VAL A 6 2.34 3.30 0.14
N LYS A 7 1.32 3.91 -0.44
CA LYS A 7 0.62 5.04 0.16
C LYS A 7 -0.84 4.68 0.36
N PHE A 8 -1.32 4.87 1.56
CA PHE A 8 -2.74 4.77 1.86
C PHE A 8 -3.32 6.18 1.87
N VAL A 9 -4.31 6.40 1.02
CA VAL A 9 -4.95 7.72 0.89
C VAL A 9 -6.44 7.54 1.14
N LYS A 10 -6.99 8.36 2.02
CA LYS A 10 -8.40 8.29 2.36
C LYS A 10 -8.99 9.68 2.25
N LYS A 11 -10.02 9.81 1.39
CA LYS A 11 -10.71 11.09 1.15
C LYS A 11 -9.73 12.20 0.76
N GLY A 12 -8.75 11.86 -0.07
CA GLY A 12 -7.77 12.82 -0.54
C GLY A 12 -6.66 13.14 0.44
N LYS A 13 -6.65 12.50 1.62
CA LYS A 13 -5.62 12.71 2.63
C LYS A 13 -4.75 11.48 2.76
N GLU A 14 -3.45 11.68 2.82
CA GLU A 14 -2.50 10.61 3.04
C GLU A 14 -2.60 10.13 4.48
N VAL A 15 -2.92 8.85 4.64
CA VAL A 15 -3.08 8.22 5.95
C VAL A 15 -1.76 7.62 6.42
N ASP A 16 -1.05 6.98 5.49
CA ASP A 16 0.19 6.29 5.83
C ASP A 16 1.03 6.11 4.57
N THR A 17 2.35 6.00 4.75
CA THR A 17 3.29 5.72 3.68
C THR A 17 4.39 4.83 4.24
N PHE A 18 4.72 3.77 3.51
CA PHE A 18 5.79 2.86 3.93
C PHE A 18 6.36 2.12 2.72
N ILE A 19 7.48 1.44 2.94
CA ILE A 19 8.18 0.68 1.91
C ILE A 19 8.04 -0.81 2.22
N ILE A 20 7.75 -1.59 1.19
CA ILE A 20 7.69 -3.04 1.31
C ILE A 20 8.56 -3.69 0.24
N ASP A 21 8.97 -4.93 0.49
CA ASP A 21 9.70 -5.73 -0.48
C ASP A 21 8.74 -6.71 -1.15
N ALA A 22 8.81 -6.80 -2.48
CA ALA A 22 7.99 -7.73 -3.24
C ALA A 22 8.69 -8.08 -4.54
N GLU A 23 8.30 -9.17 -5.17
CA GLU A 23 8.89 -9.58 -6.42
C GLU A 23 8.36 -8.80 -7.61
N ASN A 24 7.11 -8.38 -7.53
CA ASN A 24 6.46 -7.61 -8.58
C ASN A 24 5.34 -6.75 -7.98
N ILE A 25 4.76 -5.90 -8.82
CA ILE A 25 3.75 -4.96 -8.34
C ILE A 25 2.46 -5.64 -7.88
N GLU A 26 2.11 -6.76 -8.47
CA GLU A 26 0.91 -7.50 -8.07
C GLU A 26 1.06 -8.05 -6.67
N GLU A 27 2.23 -8.59 -6.36
CA GLU A 27 2.53 -9.06 -5.01
C GLU A 27 2.55 -7.90 -4.02
N ALA A 28 3.12 -6.77 -4.43
CA ALA A 28 3.15 -5.58 -3.60
C ALA A 28 1.74 -5.08 -3.27
N LYS A 29 0.85 -5.08 -4.25
CA LYS A 29 -0.55 -4.68 -4.02
C LYS A 29 -1.26 -5.61 -3.06
N ALA A 30 -1.07 -6.92 -3.22
CA ALA A 30 -1.69 -7.90 -2.33
C ALA A 30 -1.20 -7.71 -0.89
N THR A 31 0.09 -7.51 -0.72
CA THR A 31 0.66 -7.26 0.60
C THR A 31 0.12 -5.97 1.21
N ALA A 32 -0.02 -4.93 0.40
CA ALA A 32 -0.56 -3.64 0.86
C ALA A 32 -2.00 -3.79 1.34
N GLU A 33 -2.82 -4.54 0.62
CA GLU A 33 -4.20 -4.79 1.04
C GLU A 33 -4.26 -5.55 2.35
N ASP A 34 -3.43 -6.56 2.50
CA ASP A 34 -3.36 -7.32 3.75
C ASP A 34 -2.97 -6.42 4.91
N LEU A 35 -2.02 -5.53 4.71
CA LEU A 35 -1.60 -4.59 5.74
C LEU A 35 -2.71 -3.61 6.11
N ALA A 36 -3.47 -3.14 5.11
CA ALA A 36 -4.59 -2.25 5.37
C ALA A 36 -5.64 -2.92 6.25
N HIS A 37 -5.94 -4.19 5.99
CA HIS A 37 -6.87 -4.95 6.81
C HIS A 37 -6.33 -5.20 8.20
N ALA A 38 -5.06 -5.56 8.30
CA ALA A 38 -4.43 -5.85 9.60
C ALA A 38 -4.39 -4.62 10.50
N ASP A 39 -4.14 -3.44 9.92
CA ASP A 39 -4.07 -2.19 10.69
C ASP A 39 -5.45 -1.58 10.94
N GLY A 40 -6.49 -2.13 10.35
CA GLY A 40 -7.83 -1.61 10.52
C GLY A 40 -8.10 -0.31 9.77
N VAL A 41 -7.26 0.05 8.80
CA VAL A 41 -7.46 1.26 8.00
C VAL A 41 -8.28 1.01 6.74
N TRP A 42 -8.58 -0.25 6.46
CA TRP A 42 -9.36 -0.60 5.29
C TRP A 42 -10.75 0.02 5.34
N SER A 43 -11.18 0.62 4.23
CA SER A 43 -12.54 1.13 4.09
C SER A 43 -12.84 1.27 2.60
N TYR A 44 -14.09 1.53 2.26
CA TYR A 44 -14.48 1.74 0.87
C TYR A 44 -13.84 3.00 0.28
N ASP A 45 -13.49 3.94 1.13
CA ASP A 45 -12.88 5.20 0.70
C ASP A 45 -11.35 5.11 0.58
N LEU A 46 -10.78 4.00 1.01
CA LEU A 46 -9.33 3.85 1.01
C LEU A 46 -8.80 3.64 -0.40
N GLU A 47 -7.84 4.43 -0.78
CA GLU A 47 -7.12 4.28 -2.03
C GLU A 47 -5.71 3.81 -1.70
N ILE A 48 -5.30 2.71 -2.28
CA ILE A 48 -3.96 2.16 -2.07
C ILE A 48 -3.14 2.42 -3.32
N LYS A 49 -2.09 3.21 -3.17
CA LYS A 49 -1.18 3.53 -4.26
C LYS A 49 0.12 2.79 -4.04
N VAL A 50 0.55 2.05 -5.05
CA VAL A 50 1.79 1.29 -4.99
C VAL A 50 2.65 1.69 -6.18
N SER A 51 3.89 2.08 -5.90
CA SER A 51 4.83 2.42 -6.95
C SER A 51 6.19 1.78 -6.66
N GLU A 52 6.91 1.46 -7.72
CA GLU A 52 8.23 0.88 -7.59
C GLU A 52 9.21 1.97 -7.14
N ASP A 53 9.96 1.67 -6.09
CA ASP A 53 10.91 2.61 -5.51
C ASP A 53 12.34 2.22 -5.93
N PHE A 54 13.13 3.20 -6.31
CA PHE A 54 14.52 3.00 -6.70
C PHE A 54 15.44 3.87 -5.88
#